data_799ede8027aa333a1726a021ccea0a1c
#
_entry.id   799ede8027aa333a1726a021ccea0a1c
#
_cell.length_a   1.000
_cell.length_b   1.000
_cell.length_c   1.000
_cell.angle_alpha   90.00
_cell.angle_beta   90.00
_cell.angle_gamma   90.00
#
_symmetry.space_group_name_H-M   'P 1'
#
loop_
_entity.id
_entity.type
_entity.pdbx_description
1 polymer ?
#
loop_
_entity_poly.entity_id
_entity_poly.type
_entity_poly.pdbx_seq_one_letter_code
_entity_poly.pdbx_strand_id
1 'polypeptide(L)'
;MTARTLAPTLSLAEPRRLVVALLATAILGAAWGLPATLEAGGRITLAVSALAVLGWVGTRLPESLVALAAVLALVLGGVLSEVQLFAALGSELIWLLLSAFVIAAVARDAGLTQRLVAPLMRRGLRFLPFALLLTLLVAATAFVLPSTSGRAALLLPVFAAIAGGLPDPALRKPLALLFPTAILLSAGASLIGAGAHLLAAASIRSATGLQLGYLDWAMLGLPFSLAASLAGTALILLLFVPRALLMAPLPRIETPQPDPATRRRQARIALVLAAVVGLWLTAPLHGIGMALAALVGALVLLTPPFATRKPKEIFRAVDVELLLYMAATVLIAQAMTATGTDRWLAGHALAALPPALTGSRAAVVALLAAASVAAHLAITSRSARAAVLIPALALPMAGWGHDPALMILVAVMGTGFCQSMMASAKPVAIFGHAEGAGFAQRDLMQLALPLAPVVAVLLVGFALLVWPAQLERMRGGAREAPVAALAAAVPGPAIAATRPAPRPEPRPVAQPERPPAGPRDVRAMGELQRLQHEVNRALRPVGLRITIR
;
A
#
# COMPACT_ATOMS: atom_id res chain seq x y z
N MET A 1 -22.31 13.62 52.08
CA MET A 1 -21.03 14.10 51.51
C MET A 1 -19.97 13.10 51.85
N THR A 2 -19.70 12.14 50.99
CA THR A 2 -18.62 11.15 51.14
C THR A 2 -17.63 11.39 50.03
N ALA A 3 -16.46 11.90 50.38
CA ALA A 3 -15.33 12.10 49.50
C ALA A 3 -14.82 10.74 49.03
N ARG A 4 -15.05 10.38 47.74
CA ARG A 4 -14.35 9.28 47.07
C ARG A 4 -12.95 9.77 46.72
N THR A 5 -11.98 9.35 47.48
CA THR A 5 -10.56 9.42 47.14
C THR A 5 -10.32 8.60 45.85
N LEU A 6 -10.09 9.27 44.73
CA LEU A 6 -9.54 8.71 43.53
C LEU A 6 -8.07 8.39 43.75
N ALA A 7 -7.79 7.18 44.30
CA ALA A 7 -6.47 6.60 44.19
C ALA A 7 -6.25 6.26 42.70
N PRO A 8 -5.15 6.71 42.04
CA PRO A 8 -4.79 6.23 40.71
C PRO A 8 -4.41 4.75 40.88
N THR A 9 -5.32 3.85 40.51
CA THR A 9 -4.96 2.46 40.27
C THR A 9 -3.98 2.45 39.11
N LEU A 10 -2.70 2.34 39.38
CA LEU A 10 -1.69 1.88 38.44
C LEU A 10 -2.14 0.49 37.98
N SER A 11 -2.98 0.43 36.93
CA SER A 11 -3.27 -0.82 36.25
C SER A 11 -1.93 -1.35 35.78
N LEU A 12 -1.50 -2.48 36.34
CA LEU A 12 -0.36 -3.24 35.86
C LEU A 12 -0.46 -3.29 34.34
N ALA A 13 0.53 -2.70 33.65
CA ALA A 13 0.56 -2.59 32.21
C ALA A 13 0.28 -3.97 31.63
N GLU A 14 -0.73 -4.06 30.74
CA GLU A 14 -1.07 -5.32 30.08
C GLU A 14 0.23 -6.02 29.64
N PRO A 15 0.42 -7.32 29.88
CA PRO A 15 1.70 -8.01 29.64
C PRO A 15 2.23 -7.77 28.22
N ARG A 16 1.34 -7.52 27.27
CA ARG A 16 1.67 -7.13 25.89
C ARG A 16 2.40 -5.79 25.82
N ARG A 17 2.01 -4.79 26.60
CA ARG A 17 2.70 -3.47 26.61
C ARG A 17 4.11 -3.58 27.18
N LEU A 18 4.27 -4.41 28.20
CA LEU A 18 5.58 -4.68 28.78
C LEU A 18 6.50 -5.39 27.77
N VAL A 19 6.00 -6.41 27.08
CA VAL A 19 6.75 -7.12 26.03
C VAL A 19 7.15 -6.18 24.89
N VAL A 20 6.25 -5.33 24.42
CA VAL A 20 6.56 -4.35 23.38
C VAL A 20 7.62 -3.35 23.85
N ALA A 21 7.53 -2.86 25.07
CA ALA A 21 8.52 -1.93 25.65
C ALA A 21 9.90 -2.60 25.80
N LEU A 22 9.96 -3.84 26.29
CA LEU A 22 11.20 -4.60 26.41
C LEU A 22 11.83 -4.87 25.03
N LEU A 23 11.04 -5.26 24.03
CA LEU A 23 11.53 -5.46 22.67
C LEU A 23 12.01 -4.15 22.04
N ALA A 24 11.31 -3.03 22.27
CA ALA A 24 11.75 -1.72 21.78
C ALA A 24 13.10 -1.31 22.41
N THR A 25 13.26 -1.51 23.73
CA THR A 25 14.53 -1.25 24.43
C THR A 25 15.65 -2.16 23.91
N ALA A 26 15.34 -3.45 23.68
CA ALA A 26 16.30 -4.39 23.12
C ALA A 26 16.74 -4.02 21.69
N ILE A 27 15.81 -3.58 20.84
CA ILE A 27 16.11 -3.10 19.49
C ILE A 27 17.04 -1.88 19.54
N LEU A 28 16.74 -0.90 20.40
CA LEU A 28 17.58 0.30 20.55
C LEU A 28 18.97 -0.07 21.08
N GLY A 29 19.04 -0.92 22.10
CA GLY A 29 20.31 -1.40 22.66
C GLY A 29 21.14 -2.21 21.66
N ALA A 30 20.48 -3.11 20.91
CA ALA A 30 21.14 -3.88 19.87
C ALA A 30 21.68 -3.01 18.74
N ALA A 31 20.91 -2.01 18.29
CA ALA A 31 21.35 -1.08 17.25
C ALA A 31 22.61 -0.29 17.66
N TRP A 32 22.75 0.02 18.95
CA TRP A 32 23.94 0.68 19.50
C TRP A 32 25.15 -0.24 19.61
N GLY A 33 24.92 -1.53 19.87
CA GLY A 33 25.96 -2.58 19.96
C GLY A 33 26.37 -3.21 18.63
N LEU A 34 25.77 -2.78 17.48
CA LEU A 34 26.10 -3.33 16.18
C LEU A 34 27.56 -3.02 15.79
N PRO A 35 28.26 -3.96 15.11
CA PRO A 35 29.63 -3.74 14.67
C PRO A 35 29.75 -2.54 13.74
N ALA A 36 30.93 -1.94 13.68
CA ALA A 36 31.24 -0.75 12.89
C ALA A 36 31.05 -0.93 11.36
N THR A 37 30.72 -2.12 10.91
CA THR A 37 30.42 -2.47 9.52
C THR A 37 29.17 -1.78 8.96
N LEU A 38 28.25 -1.31 9.83
CA LEU A 38 27.09 -0.50 9.43
C LEU A 38 27.30 0.95 9.90
N GLU A 39 27.27 1.88 8.96
CA GLU A 39 27.41 3.32 9.25
C GLU A 39 26.28 3.83 10.17
N ALA A 40 26.49 4.99 10.79
CA ALA A 40 25.53 5.56 11.74
C ALA A 40 24.13 5.73 11.15
N GLY A 41 24.00 6.21 9.91
CA GLY A 41 22.73 6.32 9.20
C GLY A 41 22.04 4.98 9.00
N GLY A 42 22.79 3.92 8.71
CA GLY A 42 22.27 2.57 8.56
C GLY A 42 21.78 2.00 9.89
N ARG A 43 22.48 2.24 11.01
CA ARG A 43 22.04 1.81 12.35
C ARG A 43 20.73 2.47 12.76
N ILE A 44 20.63 3.79 12.53
CA ILE A 44 19.38 4.54 12.77
C ILE A 44 18.25 3.97 11.93
N THR A 45 18.50 3.75 10.63
CA THR A 45 17.50 3.20 9.70
C THR A 45 17.04 1.81 10.11
N LEU A 46 17.97 0.94 10.53
CA LEU A 46 17.64 -0.41 11.00
C LEU A 46 16.81 -0.37 12.28
N ALA A 47 17.22 0.42 13.27
CA ALA A 47 16.51 0.57 14.53
C ALA A 47 15.09 1.13 14.31
N VAL A 48 14.95 2.21 13.53
CA VAL A 48 13.66 2.84 13.24
C VAL A 48 12.76 1.89 12.47
N SER A 49 13.29 1.17 11.47
CA SER A 49 12.51 0.18 10.71
C SER A 49 12.05 -0.98 11.58
N ALA A 50 12.91 -1.51 12.45
CA ALA A 50 12.55 -2.56 13.38
C ALA A 50 11.49 -2.10 14.39
N LEU A 51 11.59 -0.86 14.90
CA LEU A 51 10.58 -0.26 15.78
C LEU A 51 9.24 -0.04 15.04
N ALA A 52 9.27 0.35 13.77
CA ALA A 52 8.07 0.47 12.96
C ALA A 52 7.37 -0.89 12.77
N VAL A 53 8.14 -1.95 12.47
CA VAL A 53 7.61 -3.32 12.39
C VAL A 53 7.01 -3.75 13.74
N LEU A 54 7.72 -3.50 14.84
CA LEU A 54 7.21 -3.79 16.18
C LEU A 54 5.93 -2.99 16.48
N GLY A 55 5.85 -1.73 16.06
CA GLY A 55 4.66 -0.90 16.16
C GLY A 55 3.46 -1.49 15.42
N TRP A 56 3.65 -1.91 14.16
CA TRP A 56 2.58 -2.50 13.34
C TRP A 56 2.11 -3.87 13.84
N VAL A 57 3.01 -4.70 14.36
CA VAL A 57 2.68 -6.06 14.85
C VAL A 57 2.26 -6.03 16.33
N GLY A 58 2.97 -5.27 17.14
CA GLY A 58 2.89 -5.32 18.61
C GLY A 58 1.87 -4.36 19.22
N THR A 59 1.38 -3.34 18.49
CA THR A 59 0.49 -2.32 19.03
C THR A 59 -0.87 -2.28 18.34
N ARG A 60 -1.78 -1.46 18.86
CA ARG A 60 -3.07 -1.11 18.22
C ARG A 60 -3.06 0.31 17.64
N LEU A 61 -1.88 0.91 17.50
CA LEU A 61 -1.74 2.23 16.92
C LEU A 61 -2.16 2.19 15.42
N PRO A 62 -2.72 3.29 14.90
CA PRO A 62 -2.94 3.43 13.46
C PRO A 62 -1.64 3.24 12.68
N GLU A 63 -1.70 2.51 11.57
CA GLU A 63 -0.52 2.18 10.75
C GLU A 63 0.18 3.44 10.22
N SER A 64 -0.61 4.44 9.84
CA SER A 64 -0.15 5.74 9.40
C SER A 64 0.63 6.49 10.48
N LEU A 65 0.18 6.43 11.74
CA LEU A 65 0.87 7.07 12.86
C LEU A 65 2.25 6.44 13.08
N VAL A 66 2.33 5.11 13.07
CA VAL A 66 3.61 4.39 13.21
C VAL A 66 4.56 4.74 12.07
N ALA A 67 4.08 4.75 10.82
CA ALA A 67 4.89 5.08 9.66
C ALA A 67 5.39 6.53 9.68
N LEU A 68 4.53 7.49 10.01
CA LEU A 68 4.90 8.90 10.11
C LEU A 68 5.90 9.14 11.25
N ALA A 69 5.70 8.51 12.42
CA ALA A 69 6.65 8.58 13.52
C ALA A 69 8.03 8.03 13.14
N ALA A 70 8.05 6.91 12.39
CA ALA A 70 9.29 6.33 11.88
C ALA A 70 10.02 7.28 10.92
N VAL A 71 9.30 7.86 9.94
CA VAL A 71 9.92 8.82 9.01
C VAL A 71 10.40 10.06 9.74
N LEU A 72 9.63 10.60 10.69
CA LEU A 72 10.05 11.73 11.51
C LEU A 72 11.33 11.40 12.29
N ALA A 73 11.43 10.20 12.87
CA ALA A 73 12.65 9.75 13.53
C ALA A 73 13.86 9.66 12.56
N LEU A 74 13.65 9.24 11.29
CA LEU A 74 14.70 9.23 10.27
C LEU A 74 15.13 10.65 9.87
N VAL A 75 14.21 11.62 9.83
CA VAL A 75 14.53 13.03 9.56
C VAL A 75 15.31 13.63 10.71
N LEU A 76 14.83 13.46 11.95
CA LEU A 76 15.52 13.95 13.15
C LEU A 76 16.88 13.28 13.36
N GLY A 77 17.03 12.03 12.92
CA GLY A 77 18.30 11.29 12.92
C GLY A 77 19.23 11.65 11.76
N GLY A 78 18.87 12.61 10.90
CA GLY A 78 19.70 13.08 9.79
C GLY A 78 19.84 12.09 8.62
N VAL A 79 19.02 11.04 8.57
CA VAL A 79 19.01 10.04 7.46
C VAL A 79 18.22 10.56 6.27
N LEU A 80 17.12 11.24 6.52
CA LEU A 80 16.29 11.90 5.51
C LEU A 80 16.27 13.40 5.74
N SER A 81 16.07 14.17 4.69
CA SER A 81 15.85 15.61 4.78
C SER A 81 14.37 15.96 4.91
N GLU A 82 14.03 17.12 5.48
CA GLU A 82 12.67 17.66 5.50
C GLU A 82 12.12 17.81 4.08
N VAL A 83 12.96 18.20 3.12
CA VAL A 83 12.57 18.33 1.71
C VAL A 83 12.08 16.99 1.15
N GLN A 84 12.77 15.89 1.46
CA GLN A 84 12.34 14.55 1.04
C GLN A 84 11.02 14.16 1.68
N LEU A 85 10.82 14.48 2.97
CA LEU A 85 9.57 14.22 3.67
C LEU A 85 8.37 14.90 2.98
N PHE A 86 8.48 16.20 2.72
CA PHE A 86 7.38 16.95 2.12
C PHE A 86 7.21 16.64 0.62
N ALA A 87 8.29 16.41 -0.11
CA ALA A 87 8.25 16.02 -1.52
C ALA A 87 7.56 14.67 -1.74
N ALA A 88 7.59 13.76 -0.76
CA ALA A 88 6.92 12.46 -0.87
C ALA A 88 5.41 12.59 -1.07
N LEU A 89 4.77 13.61 -0.47
CA LEU A 89 3.34 13.90 -0.67
C LEU A 89 3.04 14.47 -2.07
N GLY A 90 4.04 15.08 -2.72
CA GLY A 90 3.95 15.54 -4.11
C GLY A 90 4.20 14.44 -5.14
N SER A 91 4.48 13.20 -4.71
CA SER A 91 4.82 12.12 -5.61
C SER A 91 3.64 11.68 -6.50
N GLU A 92 3.98 11.17 -7.68
CA GLU A 92 3.02 10.64 -8.66
C GLU A 92 2.09 9.57 -8.04
N LEU A 93 2.64 8.74 -7.13
CA LEU A 93 1.90 7.72 -6.41
C LEU A 93 0.74 8.30 -5.60
N ILE A 94 0.97 9.39 -4.88
CA ILE A 94 -0.05 10.04 -4.03
C ILE A 94 -1.15 10.67 -4.89
N TRP A 95 -0.77 11.35 -5.99
CA TRP A 95 -1.74 11.95 -6.91
C TRP A 95 -2.57 10.90 -7.65
N LEU A 96 -1.96 9.76 -8.02
CA LEU A 96 -2.67 8.62 -8.61
C LEU A 96 -3.72 8.06 -7.64
N LEU A 97 -3.33 7.81 -6.39
CA LEU A 97 -4.25 7.29 -5.37
C LEU A 97 -5.39 8.25 -5.06
N LEU A 98 -5.08 9.54 -4.85
CA LEU A 98 -6.08 10.59 -4.61
C LEU A 98 -7.12 10.61 -5.74
N SER A 99 -6.64 10.65 -6.99
CA SER A 99 -7.50 10.65 -8.16
C SER A 99 -8.34 9.39 -8.28
N ALA A 100 -7.75 8.22 -8.00
CA ALA A 100 -8.45 6.94 -8.01
C ALA A 100 -9.54 6.85 -6.94
N PHE A 101 -9.34 7.43 -5.74
CA PHE A 101 -10.38 7.52 -4.71
C PHE A 101 -11.54 8.42 -5.13
N VAL A 102 -11.26 9.55 -5.76
CA VAL A 102 -12.30 10.45 -6.30
C VAL A 102 -13.11 9.73 -7.38
N ILE A 103 -12.45 9.09 -8.34
CA ILE A 103 -13.08 8.29 -9.39
C ILE A 103 -13.97 7.20 -8.77
N ALA A 104 -13.45 6.45 -7.80
CA ALA A 104 -14.18 5.39 -7.12
C ALA A 104 -15.41 5.90 -6.35
N ALA A 105 -15.31 7.07 -5.73
CA ALA A 105 -16.43 7.70 -5.03
C ALA A 105 -17.57 8.06 -5.99
N VAL A 106 -17.26 8.69 -7.14
CA VAL A 106 -18.27 9.05 -8.15
C VAL A 106 -18.88 7.79 -8.79
N ALA A 107 -18.08 6.78 -9.10
CA ALA A 107 -18.55 5.51 -9.66
C ALA A 107 -19.49 4.77 -8.70
N ARG A 108 -19.18 4.79 -7.39
CA ARG A 108 -20.02 4.24 -6.33
C ARG A 108 -21.35 4.97 -6.21
N ASP A 109 -21.32 6.30 -6.15
CA ASP A 109 -22.53 7.14 -6.05
C ASP A 109 -23.46 6.99 -7.28
N ALA A 110 -22.90 6.62 -8.41
CA ALA A 110 -23.66 6.34 -9.62
C ALA A 110 -24.27 4.92 -9.66
N GLY A 111 -23.91 4.03 -8.73
CA GLY A 111 -24.42 2.65 -8.73
C GLY A 111 -23.89 1.79 -9.89
N LEU A 112 -22.67 2.07 -10.39
CA LEU A 112 -22.09 1.33 -11.53
C LEU A 112 -21.90 -0.15 -11.24
N THR A 113 -21.61 -0.51 -10.00
CA THR A 113 -21.38 -1.92 -9.62
C THR A 113 -22.64 -2.77 -9.73
N GLN A 114 -23.79 -2.22 -9.30
CA GLN A 114 -25.09 -2.88 -9.46
C GLN A 114 -25.40 -3.15 -10.93
N ARG A 115 -25.05 -2.19 -11.80
CA ARG A 115 -25.20 -2.34 -13.26
C ARG A 115 -24.32 -3.45 -13.83
N LEU A 116 -23.10 -3.63 -13.33
CA LEU A 116 -22.20 -4.70 -13.79
C LEU A 116 -22.73 -6.09 -13.44
N VAL A 117 -23.38 -6.26 -12.27
CA VAL A 117 -23.85 -7.56 -11.78
C VAL A 117 -25.26 -7.89 -12.30
N ALA A 118 -26.09 -6.88 -12.61
CA ALA A 118 -27.48 -7.07 -13.05
C ALA A 118 -27.66 -8.07 -14.20
N PRO A 119 -26.83 -8.09 -15.27
CA PRO A 119 -26.96 -9.06 -16.35
C PRO A 119 -26.76 -10.51 -15.90
N LEU A 120 -25.88 -10.74 -14.91
CA LEU A 120 -25.62 -12.06 -14.35
C LEU A 120 -26.85 -12.57 -13.59
N MET A 121 -27.49 -11.69 -12.81
CA MET A 121 -28.66 -12.03 -12.01
C MET A 121 -29.90 -12.34 -12.86
N ARG A 122 -30.03 -11.73 -14.05
CA ARG A 122 -31.17 -11.91 -14.95
C ARG A 122 -31.11 -13.18 -15.80
N ARG A 123 -29.93 -13.83 -15.91
CA ARG A 123 -29.73 -14.96 -16.84
C ARG A 123 -30.30 -16.30 -16.36
N GLY A 124 -30.65 -16.45 -15.06
CA GLY A 124 -31.16 -17.71 -14.52
C GLY A 124 -30.14 -18.86 -14.68
N LEU A 125 -28.87 -18.59 -14.41
CA LEU A 125 -27.78 -19.55 -14.56
C LEU A 125 -27.87 -20.65 -13.50
N ARG A 126 -27.20 -21.79 -13.72
CA ARG A 126 -26.89 -22.76 -12.69
C ARG A 126 -25.83 -22.21 -11.72
N PHE A 127 -25.83 -22.69 -10.45
CA PHE A 127 -24.99 -22.11 -9.40
C PHE A 127 -23.49 -22.13 -9.73
N LEU A 128 -22.96 -23.22 -10.28
CA LEU A 128 -21.55 -23.35 -10.66
C LEU A 128 -21.11 -22.26 -11.66
N PRO A 129 -21.68 -22.16 -12.89
CA PRO A 129 -21.30 -21.10 -13.82
C PRO A 129 -21.59 -19.70 -13.28
N PHE A 130 -22.62 -19.53 -12.46
CA PHE A 130 -22.90 -18.27 -11.78
C PHE A 130 -21.75 -17.88 -10.84
N ALA A 131 -21.27 -18.79 -9.97
CA ALA A 131 -20.18 -18.54 -9.04
C ALA A 131 -18.86 -18.17 -9.77
N LEU A 132 -18.55 -18.89 -10.86
CA LEU A 132 -17.34 -18.60 -11.67
C LEU A 132 -17.45 -17.22 -12.34
N LEU A 133 -18.58 -16.91 -12.98
CA LEU A 133 -18.80 -15.60 -13.61
C LEU A 133 -18.82 -14.46 -12.57
N LEU A 134 -19.40 -14.70 -11.39
CA LEU A 134 -19.39 -13.74 -10.30
C LEU A 134 -17.94 -13.46 -9.83
N THR A 135 -17.10 -14.51 -9.72
CA THR A 135 -15.68 -14.36 -9.39
C THR A 135 -14.96 -13.48 -10.40
N LEU A 136 -15.17 -13.71 -11.71
CA LEU A 136 -14.58 -12.90 -12.76
C LEU A 136 -15.08 -11.44 -12.73
N LEU A 137 -16.37 -11.25 -12.44
CA LEU A 137 -16.95 -9.93 -12.31
C LEU A 137 -16.40 -9.17 -11.10
N VAL A 138 -16.28 -9.85 -9.96
CA VAL A 138 -15.65 -9.30 -8.76
C VAL A 138 -14.18 -8.98 -9.05
N ALA A 139 -13.46 -9.84 -9.78
CA ALA A 139 -12.07 -9.57 -10.20
C ALA A 139 -11.97 -8.33 -11.08
N ALA A 140 -12.88 -8.15 -12.03
CA ALA A 140 -12.90 -6.97 -12.91
C ALA A 140 -13.05 -5.65 -12.14
N THR A 141 -13.70 -5.65 -10.96
CA THR A 141 -13.79 -4.44 -10.13
C THR A 141 -12.44 -3.95 -9.61
N ALA A 142 -11.39 -4.79 -9.60
CA ALA A 142 -10.04 -4.38 -9.18
C ALA A 142 -9.41 -3.34 -10.13
N PHE A 143 -9.85 -3.30 -11.38
CA PHE A 143 -9.33 -2.37 -12.38
C PHE A 143 -9.92 -0.96 -12.26
N VAL A 144 -10.99 -0.80 -11.49
CA VAL A 144 -11.71 0.48 -11.33
C VAL A 144 -11.63 1.00 -9.89
N LEU A 145 -11.55 0.10 -8.90
CA LEU A 145 -11.67 0.45 -7.49
C LEU A 145 -10.36 0.19 -6.74
N PRO A 146 -9.71 1.24 -6.20
CA PRO A 146 -8.34 1.17 -5.68
C PRO A 146 -8.20 0.55 -4.28
N SER A 147 -9.26 -0.01 -3.70
CA SER A 147 -9.25 -0.51 -2.32
C SER A 147 -10.07 -1.79 -2.17
N THR A 148 -9.48 -2.81 -1.56
CA THR A 148 -10.20 -4.06 -1.24
C THR A 148 -11.35 -3.82 -0.25
N SER A 149 -11.18 -2.92 0.71
CA SER A 149 -12.23 -2.53 1.66
C SER A 149 -13.34 -1.74 0.98
N GLY A 150 -12.98 -0.83 0.06
CA GLY A 150 -13.95 -0.09 -0.76
C GLY A 150 -14.76 -1.01 -1.67
N ARG A 151 -14.09 -2.01 -2.28
CA ARG A 151 -14.76 -3.05 -3.09
C ARG A 151 -15.73 -3.87 -2.24
N ALA A 152 -15.35 -4.26 -1.02
CA ALA A 152 -16.21 -5.01 -0.11
C ALA A 152 -17.47 -4.22 0.28
N ALA A 153 -17.31 -2.96 0.69
CA ALA A 153 -18.44 -2.10 1.04
C ALA A 153 -19.40 -1.87 -0.15
N LEU A 154 -18.85 -1.75 -1.35
CA LEU A 154 -19.62 -1.55 -2.57
C LEU A 154 -20.36 -2.82 -3.01
N LEU A 155 -19.75 -3.99 -2.84
CA LEU A 155 -20.32 -5.27 -3.24
C LEU A 155 -21.24 -5.88 -2.19
N LEU A 156 -21.25 -5.37 -0.95
CA LEU A 156 -22.13 -5.88 0.11
C LEU A 156 -23.63 -5.79 -0.23
N PRO A 157 -24.17 -4.68 -0.76
CA PRO A 157 -25.56 -4.62 -1.21
C PRO A 157 -25.85 -5.60 -2.36
N VAL A 158 -24.89 -5.83 -3.24
CA VAL A 158 -25.00 -6.81 -4.33
C VAL A 158 -25.09 -8.23 -3.76
N PHE A 159 -24.21 -8.55 -2.83
CA PHE A 159 -24.25 -9.81 -2.09
C PHE A 159 -25.60 -10.03 -1.40
N ALA A 160 -26.09 -9.01 -0.67
CA ALA A 160 -27.37 -9.10 0.04
C ALA A 160 -28.54 -9.38 -0.92
N ALA A 161 -28.57 -8.69 -2.08
CA ALA A 161 -29.60 -8.91 -3.11
C ALA A 161 -29.54 -10.34 -3.69
N ILE A 162 -28.33 -10.87 -3.96
CA ILE A 162 -28.17 -12.24 -4.44
C ILE A 162 -28.58 -13.24 -3.34
N ALA A 163 -28.05 -13.08 -2.11
CA ALA A 163 -28.31 -13.98 -1.00
C ALA A 163 -29.79 -14.06 -0.63
N GLY A 164 -30.52 -12.91 -0.71
CA GLY A 164 -31.95 -12.85 -0.50
C GLY A 164 -32.78 -13.54 -1.59
N GLY A 165 -32.26 -13.61 -2.82
CA GLY A 165 -32.90 -14.28 -3.95
C GLY A 165 -32.54 -15.76 -4.12
N LEU A 166 -31.65 -16.32 -3.29
CA LEU A 166 -31.26 -17.73 -3.39
C LEU A 166 -32.38 -18.64 -2.89
N PRO A 167 -32.74 -19.69 -3.68
CA PRO A 167 -33.85 -20.60 -3.33
C PRO A 167 -33.51 -21.49 -2.13
N ASP A 168 -32.21 -21.83 -1.99
CA ASP A 168 -31.72 -22.69 -0.91
C ASP A 168 -30.79 -21.93 0.03
N PRO A 169 -31.09 -21.84 1.35
CA PRO A 169 -30.22 -21.21 2.34
C PRO A 169 -28.80 -21.79 2.41
N ALA A 170 -28.59 -23.06 2.03
CA ALA A 170 -27.28 -23.70 2.02
C ALA A 170 -26.29 -23.03 1.06
N LEU A 171 -26.78 -22.28 0.06
CA LEU A 171 -25.95 -21.54 -0.89
C LEU A 171 -25.49 -20.17 -0.38
N ARG A 172 -26.07 -19.67 0.72
CA ARG A 172 -25.74 -18.33 1.26
C ARG A 172 -24.33 -18.27 1.84
N LYS A 173 -23.94 -19.27 2.63
CA LYS A 173 -22.60 -19.36 3.23
C LYS A 173 -21.49 -19.44 2.16
N PRO A 174 -21.55 -20.36 1.17
CA PRO A 174 -20.59 -20.37 0.06
C PRO A 174 -20.47 -19.02 -0.66
N LEU A 175 -21.60 -18.37 -0.91
CA LEU A 175 -21.61 -17.05 -1.52
C LEU A 175 -20.93 -16.00 -0.63
N ALA A 176 -21.17 -16.01 0.69
CA ALA A 176 -20.53 -15.11 1.64
C ALA A 176 -19.00 -15.30 1.70
N LEU A 177 -18.51 -16.54 1.59
CA LEU A 177 -17.07 -16.83 1.49
C LEU A 177 -16.46 -16.42 0.14
N LEU A 178 -17.24 -16.53 -0.96
CA LEU A 178 -16.77 -16.22 -2.31
C LEU A 178 -16.42 -14.74 -2.47
N PHE A 179 -17.25 -13.82 -1.98
CA PHE A 179 -16.99 -12.38 -2.16
C PHE A 179 -15.65 -11.92 -1.58
N PRO A 180 -15.34 -12.10 -0.27
CA PRO A 180 -14.06 -11.66 0.27
C PRO A 180 -12.88 -12.40 -0.36
N THR A 181 -13.03 -13.70 -0.67
CA THR A 181 -11.98 -14.49 -1.32
C THR A 181 -11.66 -13.94 -2.71
N ALA A 182 -12.68 -13.70 -3.54
CA ALA A 182 -12.49 -13.12 -4.87
C ALA A 182 -11.96 -11.67 -4.80
N ILE A 183 -12.46 -10.83 -3.87
CA ILE A 183 -11.97 -9.45 -3.68
C ILE A 183 -10.49 -9.44 -3.33
N LEU A 184 -10.05 -10.27 -2.39
CA LEU A 184 -8.70 -10.25 -1.86
C LEU A 184 -7.68 -10.85 -2.84
N LEU A 185 -7.97 -12.02 -3.42
CA LEU A 185 -7.06 -12.71 -4.32
C LEU A 185 -6.97 -12.02 -5.70
N SER A 186 -8.08 -11.44 -6.20
CA SER A 186 -8.06 -10.73 -7.48
C SER A 186 -7.45 -9.34 -7.42
N ALA A 187 -7.22 -8.77 -6.25
CA ALA A 187 -6.69 -7.41 -6.16
C ALA A 187 -5.32 -7.26 -6.83
N GLY A 188 -4.49 -8.31 -6.82
CA GLY A 188 -3.18 -8.33 -7.49
C GLY A 188 -3.24 -8.16 -9.02
N ALA A 189 -4.39 -8.37 -9.64
CA ALA A 189 -4.58 -8.20 -11.08
C ALA A 189 -4.35 -6.75 -11.57
N SER A 190 -4.58 -5.77 -10.70
CA SER A 190 -4.46 -4.35 -11.04
C SER A 190 -3.48 -3.63 -10.14
N LEU A 191 -2.68 -2.74 -10.72
CA LEU A 191 -1.73 -1.91 -10.00
C LEU A 191 -2.42 -1.07 -8.91
N ILE A 192 -3.59 -0.54 -9.20
CA ILE A 192 -4.40 0.24 -8.26
C ILE A 192 -5.28 -0.63 -7.35
N GLY A 193 -5.31 -1.94 -7.52
CA GLY A 193 -6.21 -2.85 -6.79
C GLY A 193 -5.96 -2.90 -5.27
N ALA A 194 -4.77 -2.52 -4.81
CA ALA A 194 -4.44 -2.26 -3.41
C ALA A 194 -3.17 -1.40 -3.30
N GLY A 195 -3.03 -0.63 -2.21
CA GLY A 195 -1.84 0.19 -1.95
C GLY A 195 -0.53 -0.61 -1.92
N ALA A 196 -0.58 -1.87 -1.49
CA ALA A 196 0.56 -2.79 -1.52
C ALA A 196 1.23 -2.93 -2.90
N HIS A 197 0.44 -2.88 -3.98
CA HIS A 197 0.95 -3.03 -5.35
C HIS A 197 1.70 -1.78 -5.81
N LEU A 198 1.18 -0.61 -5.46
CA LEU A 198 1.83 0.66 -5.73
C LEU A 198 3.15 0.80 -4.97
N LEU A 199 3.17 0.32 -3.71
CA LEU A 199 4.40 0.23 -2.93
C LEU A 199 5.41 -0.72 -3.58
N ALA A 200 4.95 -1.87 -4.08
CA ALA A 200 5.80 -2.82 -4.81
C ALA A 200 6.38 -2.19 -6.07
N ALA A 201 5.57 -1.53 -6.90
CA ALA A 201 6.04 -0.87 -8.12
C ALA A 201 7.06 0.23 -7.83
N ALA A 202 6.82 1.04 -6.78
CA ALA A 202 7.77 2.06 -6.32
C ALA A 202 9.09 1.44 -5.83
N SER A 203 9.02 0.33 -5.08
CA SER A 203 10.20 -0.38 -4.58
C SER A 203 10.99 -1.07 -5.70
N ILE A 204 10.30 -1.66 -6.69
CA ILE A 204 10.94 -2.23 -7.89
C ILE A 204 11.67 -1.13 -8.65
N ARG A 205 11.03 0.02 -8.87
CA ARG A 205 11.68 1.17 -9.52
C ARG A 205 12.92 1.64 -8.75
N SER A 206 12.83 1.76 -7.45
CA SER A 206 13.95 2.17 -6.60
C SER A 206 15.11 1.17 -6.63
N ALA A 207 14.81 -0.13 -6.60
CA ALA A 207 15.83 -1.18 -6.53
C ALA A 207 16.46 -1.54 -7.89
N THR A 208 15.72 -1.38 -8.99
CA THR A 208 16.11 -1.91 -10.31
C THR A 208 16.09 -0.88 -11.45
N GLY A 209 15.52 0.31 -11.23
CA GLY A 209 15.23 1.30 -12.26
C GLY A 209 14.04 0.95 -13.16
N LEU A 210 13.48 -0.26 -13.06
CA LEU A 210 12.36 -0.71 -13.89
C LEU A 210 11.06 0.00 -13.50
N GLN A 211 10.48 0.75 -14.42
CA GLN A 211 9.18 1.39 -14.24
C GLN A 211 8.08 0.48 -14.75
N LEU A 212 7.24 -0.01 -13.84
CA LEU A 212 6.08 -0.82 -14.20
C LEU A 212 4.87 0.07 -14.43
N GLY A 213 4.41 0.11 -15.69
CA GLY A 213 3.16 0.74 -16.07
C GLY A 213 1.94 -0.08 -15.64
N TYR A 214 0.75 0.45 -15.95
CA TYR A 214 -0.52 -0.24 -15.63
C TYR A 214 -0.65 -1.58 -16.37
N LEU A 215 -0.28 -1.59 -17.66
CA LEU A 215 -0.30 -2.79 -18.50
C LEU A 215 0.75 -3.81 -18.04
N ASP A 216 1.96 -3.36 -17.73
CA ASP A 216 3.04 -4.23 -17.25
C ASP A 216 2.62 -4.94 -15.97
N TRP A 217 2.05 -4.19 -15.02
CA TRP A 217 1.52 -4.77 -13.81
C TRP A 217 0.38 -5.76 -14.08
N ALA A 218 -0.55 -5.42 -14.97
CA ALA A 218 -1.64 -6.31 -15.33
C ALA A 218 -1.12 -7.61 -15.98
N MET A 219 -0.11 -7.55 -16.84
CA MET A 219 0.52 -8.74 -17.43
C MET A 219 1.17 -9.65 -16.37
N LEU A 220 1.78 -9.07 -15.34
CA LEU A 220 2.38 -9.82 -14.23
C LEU A 220 1.31 -10.35 -13.27
N GLY A 221 0.37 -9.51 -12.87
CA GLY A 221 -0.54 -9.78 -11.75
C GLY A 221 -1.84 -10.48 -12.13
N LEU A 222 -2.42 -10.20 -13.32
CA LEU A 222 -3.73 -10.72 -13.71
C LEU A 222 -3.75 -12.26 -13.81
N PRO A 223 -2.80 -12.93 -14.50
CA PRO A 223 -2.84 -14.37 -14.62
C PRO A 223 -2.77 -15.08 -13.27
N PHE A 224 -1.87 -14.67 -12.39
CA PHE A 224 -1.75 -15.19 -11.03
C PHE A 224 -3.03 -14.95 -10.21
N SER A 225 -3.54 -13.73 -10.23
CA SER A 225 -4.71 -13.34 -9.44
C SER A 225 -5.98 -14.04 -9.88
N LEU A 226 -6.16 -14.28 -11.18
CA LEU A 226 -7.26 -15.07 -11.71
C LEU A 226 -7.13 -16.54 -11.31
N ALA A 227 -5.94 -17.13 -11.47
CA ALA A 227 -5.69 -18.52 -11.06
C ALA A 227 -5.99 -18.72 -9.57
N ALA A 228 -5.48 -17.82 -8.71
CA ALA A 228 -5.72 -17.88 -7.26
C ALA A 228 -7.21 -17.68 -6.91
N SER A 229 -7.90 -16.72 -7.55
CA SER A 229 -9.32 -16.45 -7.30
C SER A 229 -10.21 -17.61 -7.74
N LEU A 230 -9.94 -18.20 -8.91
CA LEU A 230 -10.67 -19.35 -9.41
C LEU A 230 -10.40 -20.59 -8.57
N ALA A 231 -9.16 -20.81 -8.12
CA ALA A 231 -8.82 -21.90 -7.19
C ALA A 231 -9.56 -21.72 -5.85
N GLY A 232 -9.61 -20.50 -5.31
CA GLY A 232 -10.40 -20.20 -4.11
C GLY A 232 -11.89 -20.47 -4.30
N THR A 233 -12.45 -20.06 -5.44
CA THR A 233 -13.85 -20.35 -5.79
C THR A 233 -14.09 -21.85 -5.93
N ALA A 234 -13.21 -22.60 -6.60
CA ALA A 234 -13.31 -24.05 -6.73
C ALA A 234 -13.31 -24.74 -5.37
N LEU A 235 -12.41 -24.35 -4.46
CA LEU A 235 -12.36 -24.88 -3.10
C LEU A 235 -13.63 -24.57 -2.31
N ILE A 236 -14.18 -23.35 -2.43
CA ILE A 236 -15.45 -22.99 -1.79
C ILE A 236 -16.59 -23.89 -2.32
N LEU A 237 -16.65 -24.10 -3.63
CA LEU A 237 -17.67 -24.95 -4.24
C LEU A 237 -17.52 -26.44 -3.80
N LEU A 238 -16.28 -26.92 -3.70
CA LEU A 238 -16.00 -28.30 -3.28
C LEU A 238 -16.31 -28.55 -1.79
N LEU A 239 -16.00 -27.59 -0.92
CA LEU A 239 -16.07 -27.76 0.53
C LEU A 239 -17.45 -27.40 1.12
N PHE A 240 -18.14 -26.43 0.53
CA PHE A 240 -19.33 -25.83 1.14
C PHE A 240 -20.61 -25.96 0.32
N VAL A 241 -20.54 -26.45 -0.93
CA VAL A 241 -21.74 -26.58 -1.76
C VAL A 241 -22.07 -28.08 -1.93
N PRO A 242 -23.27 -28.52 -1.51
CA PRO A 242 -23.72 -29.88 -1.79
C PRO A 242 -23.72 -30.17 -3.31
N ARG A 243 -23.25 -31.35 -3.70
CA ARG A 243 -23.13 -31.72 -5.13
C ARG A 243 -24.41 -31.55 -5.92
N ALA A 244 -25.55 -31.85 -5.30
CA ALA A 244 -26.87 -31.67 -5.90
C ALA A 244 -27.20 -30.20 -6.23
N LEU A 245 -26.65 -29.26 -5.46
CA LEU A 245 -26.89 -27.82 -5.65
C LEU A 245 -25.91 -27.14 -6.61
N LEU A 246 -24.81 -27.78 -6.98
CA LEU A 246 -23.84 -27.22 -7.94
C LEU A 246 -24.49 -26.89 -9.28
N MET A 247 -25.41 -27.75 -9.73
CA MET A 247 -26.13 -27.57 -10.99
C MET A 247 -27.58 -27.11 -10.80
N ALA A 248 -27.95 -26.71 -9.57
CA ALA A 248 -29.27 -26.16 -9.30
C ALA A 248 -29.51 -24.88 -10.09
N PRO A 249 -30.65 -24.73 -10.77
CA PRO A 249 -30.99 -23.49 -11.46
C PRO A 249 -31.26 -22.38 -10.44
N LEU A 250 -30.66 -21.21 -10.67
CA LEU A 250 -30.97 -20.02 -9.88
C LEU A 250 -32.18 -19.29 -10.47
N PRO A 251 -33.03 -18.72 -9.64
CA PRO A 251 -34.12 -17.89 -10.11
C PRO A 251 -33.56 -16.64 -10.80
N ARG A 252 -34.32 -16.13 -11.75
CA ARG A 252 -34.04 -14.83 -12.33
C ARG A 252 -34.39 -13.78 -11.29
N ILE A 253 -33.39 -13.02 -10.85
CA ILE A 253 -33.59 -11.92 -9.91
C ILE A 253 -33.84 -10.66 -10.74
N GLU A 254 -35.05 -10.14 -10.66
CA GLU A 254 -35.39 -8.86 -11.28
C GLU A 254 -34.68 -7.74 -10.50
N THR A 255 -33.73 -7.10 -11.19
CA THR A 255 -33.10 -5.90 -10.66
C THR A 255 -33.87 -4.69 -11.16
N PRO A 256 -34.27 -3.74 -10.29
CA PRO A 256 -34.91 -2.52 -10.72
C PRO A 256 -34.09 -1.86 -11.83
N GLN A 257 -34.76 -1.50 -12.92
CA GLN A 257 -34.09 -0.76 -13.98
C GLN A 257 -33.94 0.70 -13.53
N PRO A 258 -32.73 1.26 -13.60
CA PRO A 258 -32.57 2.68 -13.31
C PRO A 258 -33.35 3.50 -14.32
N ASP A 259 -33.85 4.64 -13.90
CA ASP A 259 -34.50 5.62 -14.76
C ASP A 259 -33.59 6.04 -15.92
N PRO A 260 -34.13 6.57 -17.02
CA PRO A 260 -33.33 6.94 -18.20
C PRO A 260 -32.22 7.97 -17.89
N ALA A 261 -32.45 8.89 -16.97
CA ALA A 261 -31.45 9.89 -16.58
C ALA A 261 -30.27 9.25 -15.85
N THR A 262 -30.54 8.39 -14.85
CA THR A 262 -29.52 7.63 -14.12
C THR A 262 -28.76 6.70 -15.08
N ARG A 263 -29.43 6.04 -16.01
CA ARG A 263 -28.76 5.17 -17.01
C ARG A 263 -27.84 5.96 -17.93
N ARG A 264 -28.25 7.15 -18.38
CA ARG A 264 -27.39 8.03 -19.19
C ARG A 264 -26.18 8.51 -18.39
N ARG A 265 -26.37 8.91 -17.12
CA ARG A 265 -25.28 9.30 -16.22
C ARG A 265 -24.28 8.15 -16.01
N GLN A 266 -24.77 6.96 -15.71
CA GLN A 266 -23.93 5.75 -15.56
C GLN A 266 -23.12 5.46 -16.84
N ALA A 267 -23.73 5.60 -18.02
CA ALA A 267 -23.04 5.38 -19.29
C ALA A 267 -21.92 6.41 -19.52
N ARG A 268 -22.16 7.70 -19.21
CA ARG A 268 -21.16 8.75 -19.32
C ARG A 268 -19.98 8.53 -18.35
N ILE A 269 -20.25 8.16 -17.10
CA ILE A 269 -19.21 7.83 -16.12
C ILE A 269 -18.41 6.61 -16.58
N ALA A 270 -19.07 5.56 -17.06
CA ALA A 270 -18.40 4.38 -17.60
C ALA A 270 -17.51 4.72 -18.80
N LEU A 271 -17.92 5.66 -19.65
CA LEU A 271 -17.11 6.15 -20.76
C LEU A 271 -15.84 6.87 -20.29
N VAL A 272 -15.95 7.76 -19.28
CA VAL A 272 -14.77 8.43 -18.70
C VAL A 272 -13.82 7.40 -18.07
N LEU A 273 -14.35 6.41 -17.34
CA LEU A 273 -13.54 5.34 -16.77
C LEU A 273 -12.83 4.54 -17.87
N ALA A 274 -13.55 4.18 -18.94
CA ALA A 274 -12.96 3.47 -20.07
C ALA A 274 -11.87 4.32 -20.77
N ALA A 275 -12.06 5.63 -20.88
CA ALA A 275 -11.06 6.55 -21.41
C ALA A 275 -9.81 6.62 -20.52
N VAL A 276 -9.96 6.73 -19.20
CA VAL A 276 -8.82 6.73 -18.27
C VAL A 276 -8.04 5.41 -18.35
N VAL A 277 -8.75 4.26 -18.33
CA VAL A 277 -8.10 2.95 -18.48
C VAL A 277 -7.47 2.82 -19.87
N GLY A 278 -8.13 3.30 -20.91
CA GLY A 278 -7.58 3.35 -22.27
C GLY A 278 -6.26 4.14 -22.32
N LEU A 279 -6.21 5.32 -21.70
CA LEU A 279 -4.98 6.10 -21.59
C LEU A 279 -3.88 5.34 -20.82
N TRP A 280 -4.21 4.63 -19.76
CA TRP A 280 -3.22 3.81 -19.03
C TRP A 280 -2.68 2.65 -19.87
N LEU A 281 -3.54 1.99 -20.66
CA LEU A 281 -3.13 0.89 -21.52
C LEU A 281 -2.30 1.36 -22.73
N THR A 282 -2.55 2.57 -23.19
CA THR A 282 -1.87 3.17 -24.35
C THR A 282 -0.75 4.14 -23.94
N ALA A 283 -0.40 4.21 -22.67
CA ALA A 283 0.65 5.09 -22.15
C ALA A 283 1.98 5.04 -22.93
N PRO A 284 2.46 3.87 -23.41
CA PRO A 284 3.66 3.81 -24.24
C PRO A 284 3.57 4.58 -25.56
N LEU A 285 2.34 4.84 -26.09
CA LEU A 285 2.13 5.52 -27.38
C LEU A 285 2.16 7.06 -27.25
N HIS A 286 1.76 7.61 -26.10
CA HIS A 286 1.56 9.05 -25.93
C HIS A 286 2.35 9.66 -24.75
N GLY A 287 2.99 8.83 -23.90
CA GLY A 287 3.83 9.29 -22.79
C GLY A 287 3.09 9.95 -21.62
N ILE A 288 1.74 9.98 -21.62
CA ILE A 288 0.97 10.56 -20.51
C ILE A 288 1.08 9.61 -19.28
N GLY A 289 1.60 10.14 -18.17
CA GLY A 289 1.73 9.38 -16.92
C GLY A 289 0.37 8.99 -16.34
N MET A 290 0.35 7.87 -15.62
CA MET A 290 -0.89 7.31 -15.03
C MET A 290 -1.58 8.28 -14.07
N ALA A 291 -0.81 8.99 -13.25
CA ALA A 291 -1.36 9.95 -12.29
C ALA A 291 -2.03 11.13 -12.98
N LEU A 292 -1.43 11.65 -14.06
CA LEU A 292 -2.00 12.75 -14.83
C LEU A 292 -3.31 12.33 -15.51
N ALA A 293 -3.34 11.16 -16.15
CA ALA A 293 -4.56 10.63 -16.76
C ALA A 293 -5.68 10.42 -15.74
N ALA A 294 -5.34 9.86 -14.55
CA ALA A 294 -6.30 9.72 -13.45
C ALA A 294 -6.81 11.07 -12.93
N LEU A 295 -5.92 12.05 -12.78
CA LEU A 295 -6.26 13.39 -12.30
C LEU A 295 -7.24 14.08 -13.26
N VAL A 296 -6.97 14.02 -14.56
CA VAL A 296 -7.89 14.56 -15.58
C VAL A 296 -9.25 13.87 -15.50
N GLY A 297 -9.27 12.53 -15.42
CA GLY A 297 -10.50 11.77 -15.25
C GLY A 297 -11.27 12.13 -13.98
N ALA A 298 -10.57 12.29 -12.86
CA ALA A 298 -11.15 12.70 -11.58
C ALA A 298 -11.78 14.11 -11.67
N LEU A 299 -11.07 15.08 -12.27
CA LEU A 299 -11.56 16.43 -12.45
C LEU A 299 -12.81 16.47 -13.35
N VAL A 300 -12.83 15.74 -14.46
CA VAL A 300 -14.00 15.61 -15.32
C VAL A 300 -15.18 15.03 -14.53
N LEU A 301 -14.96 13.97 -13.75
CA LEU A 301 -16.02 13.32 -12.96
C LEU A 301 -16.55 14.17 -11.82
N LEU A 302 -15.80 15.16 -11.33
CA LEU A 302 -16.26 16.12 -10.31
C LEU A 302 -17.22 17.18 -10.87
N THR A 303 -17.31 17.32 -12.19
CA THR A 303 -18.20 18.30 -12.83
C THR A 303 -19.61 17.75 -13.05
N PRO A 304 -20.66 18.60 -13.12
CA PRO A 304 -21.93 18.21 -13.69
C PRO A 304 -21.75 17.86 -15.20
N PRO A 305 -22.41 16.83 -15.74
CA PRO A 305 -23.49 16.02 -15.21
C PRO A 305 -23.04 14.71 -14.56
N PHE A 306 -21.80 14.56 -14.16
CA PHE A 306 -21.25 13.32 -13.60
C PHE A 306 -21.47 13.22 -12.08
N ALA A 307 -21.04 14.25 -11.34
CA ALA A 307 -21.23 14.30 -9.89
C ALA A 307 -22.62 14.83 -9.51
N THR A 308 -23.27 14.16 -8.55
CA THR A 308 -24.50 14.61 -7.92
C THR A 308 -24.25 15.25 -6.55
N ARG A 309 -23.12 14.93 -5.93
CA ARG A 309 -22.66 15.51 -4.68
C ARG A 309 -21.70 16.67 -4.93
N LYS A 310 -21.59 17.56 -3.94
CA LYS A 310 -20.59 18.63 -3.98
C LYS A 310 -19.18 18.04 -3.93
N PRO A 311 -18.18 18.64 -4.61
CA PRO A 311 -16.79 18.15 -4.59
C PRO A 311 -16.25 17.92 -3.18
N LYS A 312 -16.57 18.80 -2.22
CA LYS A 312 -16.18 18.67 -0.80
C LYS A 312 -16.65 17.34 -0.17
N GLU A 313 -17.82 16.84 -0.54
CA GLU A 313 -18.37 15.60 -0.02
C GLU A 313 -17.68 14.38 -0.68
N ILE A 314 -17.32 14.49 -1.96
CA ILE A 314 -16.58 13.48 -2.69
C ILE A 314 -15.16 13.36 -2.12
N PHE A 315 -14.48 14.48 -1.86
CA PHE A 315 -13.16 14.49 -1.23
C PHE A 315 -13.12 13.87 0.17
N ARG A 316 -14.22 13.90 0.93
CA ARG A 316 -14.33 13.18 2.22
C ARG A 316 -14.24 11.65 2.08
N ALA A 317 -14.46 11.11 0.89
CA ALA A 317 -14.30 9.69 0.61
C ALA A 317 -12.85 9.27 0.30
N VAL A 318 -11.94 10.24 0.18
CA VAL A 318 -10.50 10.00 0.01
C VAL A 318 -9.92 9.50 1.33
N ASP A 319 -9.24 8.38 1.27
CA ASP A 319 -8.54 7.79 2.41
C ASP A 319 -7.19 8.50 2.60
N VAL A 320 -7.22 9.66 3.27
CA VAL A 320 -6.03 10.48 3.54
C VAL A 320 -5.03 9.72 4.41
N GLU A 321 -5.51 8.89 5.33
CA GLU A 321 -4.66 8.06 6.17
C GLU A 321 -3.80 7.12 5.35
N LEU A 322 -4.39 6.46 4.34
CA LEU A 322 -3.65 5.61 3.42
C LEU A 322 -2.64 6.40 2.58
N LEU A 323 -2.97 7.63 2.15
CA LEU A 323 -2.03 8.46 1.39
C LEU A 323 -0.78 8.80 2.22
N LEU A 324 -0.97 9.25 3.46
CA LEU A 324 0.12 9.53 4.39
C LEU A 324 0.96 8.29 4.69
N TYR A 325 0.29 7.16 4.92
CA TYR A 325 0.94 5.87 5.13
C TYR A 325 1.81 5.47 3.93
N MET A 326 1.30 5.60 2.71
CA MET A 326 2.04 5.27 1.49
C MET A 326 3.28 6.17 1.31
N ALA A 327 3.14 7.49 1.51
CA ALA A 327 4.27 8.41 1.44
C ALA A 327 5.37 8.03 2.43
N ALA A 328 5.00 7.77 3.68
CA ALA A 328 5.94 7.41 4.73
C ALA A 328 6.65 6.06 4.46
N THR A 329 5.92 5.03 4.04
CA THR A 329 6.51 3.70 3.81
C THR A 329 7.48 3.68 2.62
N VAL A 330 7.22 4.46 1.57
CA VAL A 330 8.17 4.64 0.46
C VAL A 330 9.46 5.28 0.94
N LEU A 331 9.39 6.28 1.82
CA LEU A 331 10.57 6.94 2.39
C LEU A 331 11.38 5.98 3.28
N ILE A 332 10.73 5.14 4.09
CA ILE A 332 11.42 4.12 4.90
C ILE A 332 12.19 3.15 3.98
N ALA A 333 11.56 2.68 2.91
CA ALA A 333 12.21 1.79 1.95
C ALA A 333 13.39 2.47 1.23
N GLN A 334 13.25 3.74 0.85
CA GLN A 334 14.34 4.53 0.26
C GLN A 334 15.50 4.72 1.24
N ALA A 335 15.22 5.01 2.51
CA ALA A 335 16.24 5.13 3.56
C ALA A 335 17.03 3.82 3.72
N MET A 336 16.36 2.66 3.72
CA MET A 336 17.04 1.36 3.82
C MET A 336 18.02 1.12 2.66
N THR A 337 17.61 1.44 1.43
CA THR A 337 18.48 1.29 0.25
C THR A 337 19.60 2.32 0.24
N ALA A 338 19.30 3.58 0.55
CA ALA A 338 20.29 4.67 0.53
C ALA A 338 21.39 4.49 1.59
N THR A 339 21.05 3.93 2.76
CA THR A 339 22.02 3.65 3.84
C THR A 339 22.71 2.29 3.74
N GLY A 340 22.36 1.46 2.72
CA GLY A 340 22.89 0.11 2.56
C GLY A 340 22.45 -0.88 3.64
N THR A 341 21.43 -0.53 4.42
CA THR A 341 20.89 -1.37 5.50
C THR A 341 20.33 -2.70 4.96
N ASP A 342 19.70 -2.67 3.79
CA ASP A 342 19.20 -3.84 3.06
C ASP A 342 20.33 -4.84 2.74
N ARG A 343 21.46 -4.35 2.23
CA ARG A 343 22.65 -5.17 1.91
C ARG A 343 23.31 -5.74 3.17
N TRP A 344 23.38 -4.92 4.21
CA TRP A 344 23.92 -5.35 5.50
C TRP A 344 23.07 -6.49 6.12
N LEU A 345 21.75 -6.36 6.10
CA LEU A 345 20.83 -7.41 6.52
C LEU A 345 20.99 -8.68 5.68
N ALA A 346 21.10 -8.53 4.35
CA ALA A 346 21.34 -9.66 3.45
C ALA A 346 22.61 -10.41 3.80
N GLY A 347 23.72 -9.71 4.05
CA GLY A 347 25.00 -10.31 4.42
C GLY A 347 24.94 -11.08 5.73
N HIS A 348 24.28 -10.52 6.76
CA HIS A 348 24.13 -11.20 8.06
C HIS A 348 23.16 -12.37 8.01
N ALA A 349 22.05 -12.26 7.27
CA ALA A 349 21.13 -13.37 7.06
C ALA A 349 21.79 -14.49 6.24
N LEU A 350 22.64 -14.13 5.25
CA LEU A 350 23.41 -15.08 4.45
C LEU A 350 24.38 -15.90 5.32
N ALA A 351 25.05 -15.23 6.26
CA ALA A 351 25.99 -15.91 7.17
C ALA A 351 25.28 -16.88 8.13
N ALA A 352 24.01 -16.67 8.41
CA ALA A 352 23.22 -17.51 9.33
C ALA A 352 22.53 -18.71 8.66
N LEU A 353 22.45 -18.74 7.31
CA LEU A 353 21.72 -19.78 6.57
C LEU A 353 22.66 -20.65 5.73
N PRO A 354 22.33 -21.94 5.53
CA PRO A 354 23.13 -22.81 4.67
C PRO A 354 23.20 -22.28 3.23
N PRO A 355 24.39 -22.30 2.58
CA PRO A 355 24.55 -21.84 1.19
C PRO A 355 23.65 -22.58 0.18
N ALA A 356 23.30 -23.83 0.46
CA ALA A 356 22.38 -24.61 -0.36
C ALA A 356 20.96 -24.02 -0.42
N LEU A 357 20.52 -23.33 0.65
CA LEU A 357 19.23 -22.62 0.68
C LEU A 357 19.32 -21.26 -0.02
N THR A 358 20.34 -20.47 0.31
CA THR A 358 20.46 -19.10 -0.19
C THR A 358 20.84 -19.03 -1.67
N GLY A 359 21.58 -20.01 -2.19
CA GLY A 359 21.93 -20.15 -3.61
C GLY A 359 20.79 -20.74 -4.47
N SER A 360 19.81 -21.39 -3.86
CA SER A 360 18.70 -21.99 -4.60
C SER A 360 17.54 -21.00 -4.78
N ARG A 361 17.35 -20.52 -6.01
CA ARG A 361 16.19 -19.64 -6.34
C ARG A 361 14.86 -20.28 -5.94
N ALA A 362 14.68 -21.57 -6.15
CA ALA A 362 13.45 -22.27 -5.79
C ALA A 362 13.22 -22.27 -4.27
N ALA A 363 14.26 -22.52 -3.48
CA ALA A 363 14.16 -22.52 -2.02
C ALA A 363 13.87 -21.12 -1.47
N VAL A 364 14.56 -20.08 -1.97
CA VAL A 364 14.34 -18.69 -1.55
C VAL A 364 12.95 -18.21 -1.92
N VAL A 365 12.47 -18.49 -3.13
CA VAL A 365 11.11 -18.18 -3.58
C VAL A 365 10.08 -18.91 -2.72
N ALA A 366 10.26 -20.21 -2.44
CA ALA A 366 9.34 -20.98 -1.62
C ALA A 366 9.26 -20.45 -0.17
N LEU A 367 10.41 -20.11 0.42
CA LEU A 367 10.48 -19.51 1.75
C LEU A 367 9.78 -18.14 1.80
N LEU A 368 10.05 -17.27 0.83
CA LEU A 368 9.42 -15.96 0.73
C LEU A 368 7.92 -16.07 0.47
N ALA A 369 7.48 -16.99 -0.38
CA ALA A 369 6.07 -17.25 -0.64
C ALA A 369 5.34 -17.73 0.62
N ALA A 370 5.93 -18.67 1.36
CA ALA A 370 5.38 -19.14 2.64
C ALA A 370 5.29 -18.02 3.67
N ALA A 371 6.36 -17.22 3.84
CA ALA A 371 6.38 -16.06 4.74
C ALA A 371 5.33 -15.02 4.35
N SER A 372 5.19 -14.73 3.06
CA SER A 372 4.24 -13.75 2.53
C SER A 372 2.79 -14.19 2.74
N VAL A 373 2.48 -15.46 2.48
CA VAL A 373 1.16 -16.05 2.73
C VAL A 373 0.86 -16.08 4.24
N ALA A 374 1.84 -16.39 5.10
CA ALA A 374 1.65 -16.45 6.55
C ALA A 374 1.61 -15.07 7.24
N ALA A 375 2.13 -14.02 6.61
CA ALA A 375 2.27 -12.69 7.23
C ALA A 375 0.95 -12.08 7.74
N HIS A 376 -0.20 -12.49 7.17
CA HIS A 376 -1.52 -12.02 7.62
C HIS A 376 -1.89 -12.47 9.05
N LEU A 377 -1.22 -13.48 9.57
CA LEU A 377 -1.41 -13.93 10.96
C LEU A 377 -0.89 -12.90 11.97
N ALA A 378 0.13 -12.14 11.58
CA ALA A 378 0.75 -11.13 12.43
C ALA A 378 0.27 -9.70 12.11
N ILE A 379 0.03 -9.40 10.82
CA ILE A 379 -0.27 -8.04 10.34
C ILE A 379 -1.57 -8.07 9.54
N THR A 380 -2.59 -7.36 9.99
CA THR A 380 -3.92 -7.36 9.38
C THR A 380 -3.99 -6.56 8.08
N SER A 381 -3.27 -5.45 7.97
CA SER A 381 -3.26 -4.61 6.77
C SER A 381 -2.37 -5.19 5.67
N ARG A 382 -2.91 -5.28 4.46
CA ARG A 382 -2.18 -5.73 3.28
C ARG A 382 -1.02 -4.80 2.93
N SER A 383 -1.23 -3.50 3.01
CA SER A 383 -0.19 -2.51 2.74
C SER A 383 0.93 -2.56 3.78
N ALA A 384 0.57 -2.74 5.07
CA ALA A 384 1.56 -2.91 6.13
C ALA A 384 2.38 -4.20 5.94
N ARG A 385 1.77 -5.31 5.50
CA ARG A 385 2.52 -6.52 5.14
C ARG A 385 3.54 -6.25 4.05
N ALA A 386 3.16 -5.57 2.98
CA ALA A 386 4.08 -5.21 1.91
C ALA A 386 5.21 -4.31 2.42
N ALA A 387 4.90 -3.30 3.24
CA ALA A 387 5.87 -2.39 3.82
C ALA A 387 6.88 -3.08 4.75
N VAL A 388 6.49 -4.18 5.37
CA VAL A 388 7.39 -5.02 6.19
C VAL A 388 8.14 -6.03 5.34
N LEU A 389 7.45 -6.79 4.50
CA LEU A 389 8.04 -7.90 3.75
C LEU A 389 9.05 -7.45 2.70
N ILE A 390 8.83 -6.29 2.07
CA ILE A 390 9.76 -5.78 1.06
C ILE A 390 11.14 -5.52 1.68
N PRO A 391 11.28 -4.61 2.67
CA PRO A 391 12.59 -4.30 3.23
C PRO A 391 13.15 -5.40 4.16
N ALA A 392 12.31 -6.14 4.87
CA ALA A 392 12.77 -7.14 5.82
C ALA A 392 13.13 -8.50 5.19
N LEU A 393 12.50 -8.86 4.09
CA LEU A 393 12.72 -10.16 3.44
C LEU A 393 13.06 -10.06 1.96
N ALA A 394 12.26 -9.37 1.14
CA ALA A 394 12.44 -9.39 -0.31
C ALA A 394 13.77 -8.78 -0.77
N LEU A 395 14.12 -7.59 -0.27
CA LEU A 395 15.37 -6.93 -0.61
C LEU A 395 16.61 -7.67 -0.05
N PRO A 396 16.66 -8.11 1.22
CA PRO A 396 17.74 -8.96 1.71
C PRO A 396 17.92 -10.25 0.90
N MET A 397 16.82 -10.96 0.59
CA MET A 397 16.89 -12.18 -0.25
C MET A 397 17.35 -11.89 -1.68
N ALA A 398 17.02 -10.73 -2.24
CA ALA A 398 17.58 -10.28 -3.50
C ALA A 398 19.11 -10.07 -3.42
N GLY A 399 19.62 -9.61 -2.28
CA GLY A 399 21.04 -9.46 -1.99
C GLY A 399 21.83 -10.77 -2.05
N TRP A 400 21.16 -11.93 -2.00
CA TRP A 400 21.78 -13.24 -2.22
C TRP A 400 22.01 -13.60 -3.70
N GLY A 401 21.87 -12.64 -4.60
CA GLY A 401 22.05 -12.82 -6.04
C GLY A 401 20.76 -13.11 -6.81
N HIS A 402 19.61 -12.93 -6.19
CA HIS A 402 18.30 -13.09 -6.83
C HIS A 402 17.77 -11.76 -7.37
N ASP A 403 16.89 -11.81 -8.37
CA ASP A 403 16.27 -10.62 -8.99
C ASP A 403 15.39 -9.86 -7.97
N PRO A 404 15.70 -8.59 -7.66
CA PRO A 404 14.92 -7.80 -6.70
C PRO A 404 13.46 -7.61 -7.12
N ALA A 405 13.17 -7.43 -8.42
CA ALA A 405 11.81 -7.26 -8.91
C ALA A 405 10.98 -8.53 -8.68
N LEU A 406 11.58 -9.70 -8.93
CA LEU A 406 10.95 -10.99 -8.68
C LEU A 406 10.67 -11.20 -7.18
N MET A 407 11.65 -10.92 -6.31
CA MET A 407 11.49 -11.07 -4.86
C MET A 407 10.37 -10.14 -4.33
N ILE A 408 10.33 -8.89 -4.78
CA ILE A 408 9.28 -7.95 -4.38
C ILE A 408 7.91 -8.42 -4.88
N LEU A 409 7.79 -8.94 -6.10
CA LEU A 409 6.53 -9.50 -6.62
C LEU A 409 6.04 -10.67 -5.77
N VAL A 410 6.92 -11.63 -5.44
CA VAL A 410 6.58 -12.78 -4.57
C VAL A 410 6.08 -12.29 -3.21
N ALA A 411 6.82 -11.37 -2.59
CA ALA A 411 6.47 -10.83 -1.29
C ALA A 411 5.09 -10.16 -1.28
N VAL A 412 4.76 -9.42 -2.34
CA VAL A 412 3.53 -8.61 -2.36
C VAL A 412 2.33 -9.40 -2.88
N MET A 413 2.49 -10.27 -3.87
CA MET A 413 1.38 -11.08 -4.39
C MET A 413 0.85 -12.06 -3.33
N GLY A 414 1.72 -12.66 -2.52
CA GLY A 414 1.32 -13.53 -1.41
C GLY A 414 0.52 -12.82 -0.32
N THR A 415 0.69 -11.49 -0.15
CA THR A 415 -0.15 -10.71 0.78
C THR A 415 -1.64 -10.68 0.41
N GLY A 416 -2.01 -11.16 -0.78
CA GLY A 416 -3.40 -11.33 -1.20
C GLY A 416 -4.16 -12.37 -0.37
N PHE A 417 -3.47 -13.35 0.18
CA PHE A 417 -4.08 -14.34 1.07
C PHE A 417 -4.33 -13.77 2.46
N CYS A 418 -5.59 -13.86 2.94
CA CYS A 418 -6.02 -13.35 4.26
C CYS A 418 -7.23 -14.12 4.81
N GLN A 419 -7.47 -15.34 4.38
CA GLN A 419 -8.73 -16.07 4.63
C GLN A 419 -8.67 -16.99 5.86
N SER A 420 -7.85 -16.70 6.87
CA SER A 420 -7.73 -17.58 8.05
C SER A 420 -8.44 -17.06 9.31
N MET A 421 -8.58 -15.74 9.47
CA MET A 421 -9.20 -15.14 10.64
C MET A 421 -10.18 -14.05 10.25
N MET A 422 -11.28 -13.91 11.00
CA MET A 422 -12.29 -12.87 10.78
C MET A 422 -11.70 -11.46 10.82
N ALA A 423 -10.68 -11.25 11.65
CA ALA A 423 -9.98 -9.97 11.79
C ALA A 423 -8.86 -9.75 10.78
N SER A 424 -8.52 -10.73 9.93
CA SER A 424 -7.34 -10.66 9.05
C SER A 424 -7.49 -9.67 7.89
N ALA A 425 -8.72 -9.33 7.52
CA ALA A 425 -8.99 -8.31 6.50
C ALA A 425 -10.41 -7.76 6.63
N LYS A 426 -10.59 -6.45 6.38
CA LYS A 426 -11.92 -5.81 6.40
C LYS A 426 -12.96 -6.53 5.51
N PRO A 427 -12.65 -6.97 4.27
CA PRO A 427 -13.61 -7.75 3.47
C PRO A 427 -14.10 -9.01 4.17
N VAL A 428 -13.20 -9.76 4.83
CA VAL A 428 -13.57 -10.98 5.54
C VAL A 428 -14.57 -10.68 6.68
N ALA A 429 -14.28 -9.65 7.48
CA ALA A 429 -15.16 -9.23 8.57
C ALA A 429 -16.54 -8.76 8.05
N ILE A 430 -16.57 -7.96 6.98
CA ILE A 430 -17.81 -7.41 6.41
C ILE A 430 -18.76 -8.54 5.97
N PHE A 431 -18.29 -9.50 5.19
CA PHE A 431 -19.11 -10.59 4.68
C PHE A 431 -19.35 -11.70 5.70
N GLY A 432 -18.43 -11.90 6.66
CA GLY A 432 -18.60 -12.86 7.74
C GLY A 432 -19.72 -12.48 8.71
N HIS A 433 -19.91 -11.18 8.96
CA HIS A 433 -20.99 -10.67 9.82
C HIS A 433 -22.24 -10.25 9.05
N ALA A 434 -22.37 -10.62 7.76
CA ALA A 434 -23.56 -10.28 6.98
C ALA A 434 -24.80 -10.96 7.55
N GLU A 435 -25.84 -10.18 7.85
CA GLU A 435 -27.09 -10.65 8.48
C GLU A 435 -27.73 -11.78 7.67
N GLY A 436 -28.02 -12.90 8.34
CA GLY A 436 -28.74 -14.06 7.78
C GLY A 436 -28.00 -14.86 6.71
N ALA A 437 -26.75 -14.48 6.37
CA ALA A 437 -25.99 -15.12 5.30
C ALA A 437 -24.46 -15.14 5.52
N GLY A 438 -23.97 -14.82 6.71
CA GLY A 438 -22.54 -14.80 7.04
C GLY A 438 -21.93 -16.20 7.21
N PHE A 439 -20.66 -16.24 7.63
CA PHE A 439 -19.92 -17.46 7.95
C PHE A 439 -19.20 -17.33 9.29
N ALA A 440 -18.89 -18.46 9.91
CA ALA A 440 -18.18 -18.51 11.19
C ALA A 440 -16.66 -18.62 10.99
N GLN A 441 -15.89 -18.35 12.04
CA GLN A 441 -14.44 -18.52 12.06
C GLN A 441 -14.00 -19.93 11.65
N ARG A 442 -14.78 -20.97 12.05
CA ARG A 442 -14.51 -22.36 11.66
C ARG A 442 -14.61 -22.59 10.16
N ASP A 443 -15.62 -22.01 9.50
CA ASP A 443 -15.80 -22.12 8.06
C ASP A 443 -14.62 -21.48 7.31
N LEU A 444 -14.17 -20.33 7.80
CA LEU A 444 -13.01 -19.64 7.26
C LEU A 444 -11.74 -20.48 7.38
N MET A 445 -11.49 -21.11 8.53
CA MET A 445 -10.35 -22.02 8.74
C MET A 445 -10.42 -23.25 7.84
N GLN A 446 -11.63 -23.83 7.64
CA GLN A 446 -11.81 -24.94 6.72
C GLN A 446 -11.46 -24.59 5.27
N LEU A 447 -11.71 -23.34 4.85
CA LEU A 447 -11.28 -22.83 3.56
C LEU A 447 -9.76 -22.55 3.54
N ALA A 448 -9.24 -21.91 4.59
CA ALA A 448 -7.86 -21.43 4.66
C ALA A 448 -6.84 -22.58 4.59
N LEU A 449 -7.11 -23.70 5.26
CA LEU A 449 -6.19 -24.83 5.33
C LEU A 449 -5.80 -25.38 3.94
N PRO A 450 -6.71 -25.67 3.01
CA PRO A 450 -6.33 -26.08 1.67
C PRO A 450 -5.98 -24.89 0.75
N LEU A 451 -6.53 -23.70 0.97
CA LEU A 451 -6.31 -22.56 0.08
C LEU A 451 -4.91 -21.96 0.26
N ALA A 452 -4.37 -21.89 1.48
CA ALA A 452 -3.04 -21.33 1.74
C ALA A 452 -1.93 -22.07 0.96
N PRO A 453 -1.81 -23.42 1.03
CA PRO A 453 -0.81 -24.13 0.23
C PRO A 453 -1.07 -24.02 -1.27
N VAL A 454 -2.33 -23.98 -1.73
CA VAL A 454 -2.64 -23.79 -3.16
C VAL A 454 -2.14 -22.42 -3.63
N VAL A 455 -2.40 -21.35 -2.88
CA VAL A 455 -1.90 -20.01 -3.22
C VAL A 455 -0.37 -19.97 -3.17
N ALA A 456 0.27 -20.59 -2.18
CA ALA A 456 1.72 -20.66 -2.09
C ALA A 456 2.34 -21.41 -3.28
N VAL A 457 1.78 -22.56 -3.68
CA VAL A 457 2.24 -23.34 -4.85
C VAL A 457 2.05 -22.54 -6.14
N LEU A 458 0.90 -21.90 -6.33
CA LEU A 458 0.68 -21.01 -7.49
C LEU A 458 1.72 -19.89 -7.51
N LEU A 459 1.98 -19.25 -6.35
CA LEU A 459 2.95 -18.16 -6.23
C LEU A 459 4.36 -18.62 -6.62
N VAL A 460 4.80 -19.78 -6.11
CA VAL A 460 6.09 -20.39 -6.48
C VAL A 460 6.12 -20.74 -7.98
N GLY A 461 5.06 -21.33 -8.52
CA GLY A 461 4.96 -21.67 -9.94
C GLY A 461 5.10 -20.44 -10.84
N PHE A 462 4.38 -19.36 -10.54
CA PHE A 462 4.49 -18.10 -11.29
C PHE A 462 5.88 -17.47 -11.17
N ALA A 463 6.46 -17.49 -9.97
CA ALA A 463 7.78 -16.93 -9.71
C ALA A 463 8.92 -17.68 -10.39
N LEU A 464 8.79 -18.99 -10.60
CA LEU A 464 9.83 -19.77 -11.24
C LEU A 464 9.64 -19.91 -12.76
N LEU A 465 8.40 -19.97 -13.24
CA LEU A 465 8.08 -20.34 -14.62
C LEU A 465 7.57 -19.19 -15.50
N VAL A 466 6.92 -18.18 -14.92
CA VAL A 466 6.21 -17.15 -15.70
C VAL A 466 6.87 -15.77 -15.58
N TRP A 467 7.01 -15.25 -14.36
CA TRP A 467 7.49 -13.89 -14.13
C TRP A 467 8.92 -13.60 -14.59
N PRO A 468 9.90 -14.53 -14.52
CA PRO A 468 11.24 -14.24 -14.99
C PRO A 468 11.26 -13.83 -16.47
N ALA A 469 10.60 -14.59 -17.35
CA ALA A 469 10.53 -14.27 -18.77
C ALA A 469 9.76 -12.95 -19.05
N GLN A 470 8.72 -12.66 -18.25
CA GLN A 470 7.99 -11.40 -18.38
C GLN A 470 8.84 -10.19 -17.96
N LEU A 471 9.55 -10.29 -16.83
CA LEU A 471 10.43 -9.22 -16.35
C LEU A 471 11.61 -8.95 -17.31
N GLU A 472 12.19 -10.00 -17.91
CA GLU A 472 13.23 -9.85 -18.93
C GLU A 472 12.73 -9.12 -20.18
N ARG A 473 11.54 -9.44 -20.68
CA ARG A 473 10.90 -8.74 -21.82
C ARG A 473 10.68 -7.27 -21.52
N MET A 474 10.20 -6.93 -20.31
CA MET A 474 9.97 -5.55 -19.91
C MET A 474 11.28 -4.75 -19.82
N ARG A 475 12.38 -5.38 -19.40
CA ARG A 475 13.72 -4.76 -19.38
C ARG A 475 14.29 -4.58 -20.79
N GLY A 476 14.07 -5.54 -21.69
CA GLY A 476 14.47 -5.46 -23.11
C GLY A 476 13.76 -4.32 -23.82
N GLY A 477 12.43 -4.23 -23.71
CA GLY A 477 11.65 -3.16 -24.29
C GLY A 477 11.98 -1.76 -23.75
N ALA A 478 12.39 -1.65 -22.49
CA ALA A 478 12.84 -0.38 -21.91
C ALA A 478 14.22 0.09 -22.46
N ARG A 479 15.05 -0.83 -22.98
CA ARG A 479 16.33 -0.51 -23.62
C ARG A 479 16.18 -0.08 -25.08
N GLU A 480 15.11 -0.48 -25.75
CA GLU A 480 14.82 -0.14 -27.14
C GLU A 480 14.00 1.14 -27.31
N ALA A 481 13.42 1.69 -26.24
CA ALA A 481 12.78 3.01 -26.29
C ALA A 481 13.85 4.06 -26.60
N PRO A 482 13.75 4.82 -27.73
CA PRO A 482 14.84 5.67 -28.18
C PRO A 482 15.11 6.75 -27.15
N VAL A 483 16.40 6.89 -26.76
CA VAL A 483 16.96 7.96 -25.93
C VAL A 483 16.61 9.36 -26.48
N ALA A 484 16.23 9.45 -27.76
CA ALA A 484 15.76 10.63 -28.45
C ALA A 484 14.45 11.25 -27.87
N ALA A 485 13.59 10.47 -27.22
CA ALA A 485 12.34 11.00 -26.63
C ALA A 485 12.56 11.67 -25.26
N LEU A 486 13.65 11.31 -24.55
CA LEU A 486 13.96 11.91 -23.23
C LEU A 486 14.68 13.25 -23.35
N ALA A 487 15.34 13.52 -24.49
CA ALA A 487 16.04 14.79 -24.75
C ALA A 487 15.10 15.93 -25.17
N ALA A 488 13.87 15.62 -25.59
CA ALA A 488 12.87 16.58 -26.06
C ALA A 488 11.82 16.99 -25.01
N ALA A 489 11.81 16.36 -23.85
CA ALA A 489 10.84 16.63 -22.80
C ALA A 489 11.45 17.52 -21.71
N VAL A 490 11.05 18.79 -21.76
CA VAL A 490 11.13 19.82 -20.71
C VAL A 490 12.52 20.44 -20.51
N PRO A 491 12.76 21.69 -20.95
CA PRO A 491 13.75 22.52 -20.29
C PRO A 491 13.22 22.80 -18.88
N GLY A 492 13.69 22.03 -17.89
CA GLY A 492 13.58 22.45 -16.51
C GLY A 492 14.19 23.85 -16.38
N PRO A 493 13.67 24.73 -15.48
CA PRO A 493 14.34 25.98 -15.20
C PRO A 493 15.79 25.64 -14.87
N ALA A 494 16.70 26.15 -15.68
CA ALA A 494 18.12 26.03 -15.45
C ALA A 494 18.42 26.67 -14.08
N ILE A 495 18.41 25.85 -13.05
CA ILE A 495 19.14 26.18 -11.82
C ILE A 495 20.60 26.14 -12.30
N ALA A 496 21.12 27.31 -12.57
CA ALA A 496 22.52 27.49 -12.92
C ALA A 496 23.33 26.75 -11.85
N ALA A 497 23.87 25.59 -12.24
CA ALA A 497 24.91 24.96 -11.50
C ALA A 497 26.10 25.92 -11.59
N THR A 498 26.19 26.81 -10.62
CA THR A 498 27.43 27.57 -10.40
C THR A 498 28.52 26.54 -10.16
N ARG A 499 29.30 26.24 -11.21
CA ARG A 499 30.57 25.57 -11.07
C ARG A 499 31.32 26.30 -9.93
N PRO A 500 31.84 25.62 -8.94
CA PRO A 500 32.73 26.25 -7.98
C PRO A 500 33.90 26.81 -8.78
N ALA A 501 34.09 28.11 -8.66
CA ALA A 501 35.25 28.78 -9.23
C ALA A 501 36.56 28.10 -8.74
N PRO A 502 37.61 27.97 -9.59
CA PRO A 502 38.85 27.40 -9.15
C PRO A 502 39.38 28.24 -7.97
N ARG A 503 39.82 27.56 -6.91
CA ARG A 503 40.42 28.19 -5.74
C ARG A 503 41.59 29.07 -6.20
N PRO A 504 41.60 30.38 -5.87
CA PRO A 504 42.80 31.19 -6.09
C PRO A 504 43.91 30.73 -5.14
N GLU A 505 45.13 30.71 -5.68
CA GLU A 505 46.35 30.44 -4.90
C GLU A 505 46.51 31.40 -3.71
N PRO A 506 47.09 30.98 -2.59
CA PRO A 506 47.22 31.81 -1.40
C PRO A 506 48.20 32.94 -1.64
N ARG A 507 47.73 34.18 -1.65
CA ARG A 507 48.58 35.37 -1.54
C ARG A 507 49.05 35.56 -0.10
N PRO A 508 50.23 36.15 0.13
CA PRO A 508 50.79 36.32 1.48
C PRO A 508 49.90 37.21 2.35
N VAL A 509 49.77 36.81 3.59
CA VAL A 509 48.94 37.46 4.64
C VAL A 509 49.55 38.82 5.00
N ALA A 510 48.89 39.92 4.63
CA ALA A 510 49.05 41.23 5.27
C ALA A 510 48.13 41.29 6.50
N GLN A 511 48.66 41.79 7.62
CA GLN A 511 47.94 41.95 8.88
C GLN A 511 46.75 42.89 8.70
N PRO A 512 45.57 42.58 9.26
CA PRO A 512 44.41 43.47 9.14
C PRO A 512 44.48 44.62 10.15
N GLU A 513 44.42 45.84 9.65
CA GLU A 513 44.05 47.01 10.44
C GLU A 513 42.56 46.89 10.87
N ARG A 514 42.26 47.18 12.14
CA ARG A 514 40.89 47.23 12.67
C ARG A 514 40.11 48.41 12.09
N PRO A 515 38.93 48.21 11.51
CA PRO A 515 38.06 49.31 11.17
C PRO A 515 37.31 49.80 12.44
N PRO A 516 36.94 51.10 12.52
CA PRO A 516 36.24 51.66 13.67
C PRO A 516 34.77 51.24 13.71
N ALA A 517 34.27 50.98 14.90
CA ALA A 517 32.90 50.59 15.17
C ALA A 517 31.88 51.65 14.70
N GLY A 518 30.96 51.29 13.80
CA GLY A 518 29.87 52.12 13.33
C GLY A 518 28.59 51.99 14.18
N PRO A 519 27.71 52.99 14.18
CA PRO A 519 26.59 53.10 15.15
C PRO A 519 25.36 52.18 14.91
N ARG A 520 25.49 51.09 14.14
CA ARG A 520 24.39 50.18 13.84
C ARG A 520 24.15 49.05 14.83
N ASP A 521 25.15 48.68 15.62
CA ASP A 521 25.06 47.51 16.52
C ASP A 521 24.29 47.78 17.83
N VAL A 522 24.16 49.06 18.23
CA VAL A 522 23.49 49.44 19.48
C VAL A 522 21.95 49.28 19.40
N ARG A 523 21.36 49.47 18.21
CA ARG A 523 19.93 49.30 18.02
C ARG A 523 19.49 47.83 18.03
N ALA A 524 20.28 46.95 17.40
CA ALA A 524 19.99 45.52 17.35
C ALA A 524 20.06 44.85 18.74
N MET A 525 21.05 45.28 19.57
CA MET A 525 21.12 44.78 20.98
C MET A 525 19.95 45.27 21.84
N GLY A 526 19.44 46.46 21.60
CA GLY A 526 18.29 46.97 22.33
C GLY A 526 16.96 46.22 21.99
N GLU A 527 16.79 45.80 20.75
CA GLU A 527 15.64 45.01 20.32
C GLU A 527 15.70 43.58 20.86
N LEU A 528 16.87 42.93 20.85
CA LEU A 528 17.07 41.62 21.44
C LEU A 528 16.79 41.58 22.95
N GLN A 529 17.20 42.62 23.68
CA GLN A 529 16.92 42.71 25.11
C GLN A 529 15.42 42.96 25.40
N ARG A 530 14.70 43.72 24.56
CA ARG A 530 13.26 43.88 24.66
C ARG A 530 12.51 42.59 24.41
N LEU A 531 12.86 41.84 23.36
CA LEU A 531 12.30 40.52 23.04
C LEU A 531 12.55 39.51 24.18
N GLN A 532 13.76 39.50 24.77
CA GLN A 532 14.05 38.65 25.92
C GLN A 532 13.19 38.99 27.14
N HIS A 533 12.88 40.27 27.36
CA HIS A 533 12.03 40.71 28.45
C HIS A 533 10.55 40.32 28.25
N GLU A 534 10.04 40.44 27.03
CA GLU A 534 8.67 40.02 26.68
C GLU A 534 8.47 38.52 26.77
N VAL A 535 9.42 37.73 26.24
CA VAL A 535 9.39 36.27 26.31
C VAL A 535 9.46 35.81 27.78
N ASN A 536 10.32 36.39 28.59
CA ASN A 536 10.41 36.03 30.02
C ASN A 536 9.17 36.46 30.83
N ARG A 537 8.48 37.51 30.39
CA ARG A 537 7.19 37.91 31.00
C ARG A 537 6.09 36.91 30.68
N ALA A 538 6.04 36.38 29.46
CA ALA A 538 5.09 35.38 29.04
C ALA A 538 5.34 33.98 29.70
N LEU A 539 6.60 33.68 30.02
CA LEU A 539 6.99 32.41 30.63
C LEU A 539 6.96 32.40 32.17
N ARG A 540 6.74 33.53 32.83
CA ARG A 540 6.63 33.64 34.30
C ARG A 540 5.61 32.68 34.94
N PRO A 541 4.42 32.47 34.34
CA PRO A 541 3.44 31.57 34.98
C PRO A 541 3.90 30.08 35.00
N VAL A 542 4.88 29.71 34.12
CA VAL A 542 5.35 28.33 33.95
C VAL A 542 6.72 28.09 34.62
N GLY A 543 7.27 29.10 35.29
CA GLY A 543 8.55 28.98 36.02
C GLY A 543 9.81 28.87 35.14
N LEU A 544 9.70 29.21 33.85
CA LEU A 544 10.82 29.16 32.89
C LEU A 544 11.43 30.54 32.64
N ARG A 545 12.76 30.59 32.48
CA ARG A 545 13.53 31.80 32.16
C ARG A 545 14.52 31.49 31.04
N ILE A 546 14.54 32.30 29.98
CA ILE A 546 15.48 32.16 28.87
C ILE A 546 16.50 33.30 28.95
N THR A 547 17.78 32.99 28.82
CA THR A 547 18.87 33.94 28.71
C THR A 547 19.55 33.77 27.35
N ILE A 548 19.49 34.78 26.49
CA ILE A 548 20.19 34.79 25.20
C ILE A 548 21.59 35.36 25.48
N ARG A 549 22.60 34.58 25.15
CA ARG A 549 24.02 35.00 25.21
C ARG A 549 24.52 35.46 23.85
#